data_bc28af3b2f4b561590b8bfae7591fac0
#
_entry.id   bc28af3b2f4b561590b8bfae7591fac0
#
_cell.length_a   1.000
_cell.length_b   1.000
_cell.length_c   1.000
_cell.angle_alpha   90.00
_cell.angle_beta   90.00
_cell.angle_gamma   90.00
#
_symmetry.space_group_name_H-M   'P 1'
#
loop_
_entity.id
_entity.type
_entity.pdbx_description
1 polymer ?
#
loop_
_entity_poly.entity_id
_entity_poly.type
_entity_poly.pdbx_seq_one_letter_code
_entity_poly.pdbx_strand_id
1 'polypeptide(L)'
;MSLGAPRRALASELFEVLFALFALSSAVPLFVARYVPIQDLPQHAAAVRVLHDFHTPAFGFERFFELHLGSTQYLAVYALADLFAYFFDVVVATKLVLAAAVVALPYSLRALLAALDRPESYALLSLPLVYNTELVLGFLNFMLGVPLMFWGLALFLRYQAAPTRRRSIALGAVALCCFLAHVVPYALLLIGALILGVRRSPARAALPFLPSLALGAVWAALSPSGRALAALSSSASLFTAHEPFSVRLREISFWVNDVLWGNEDERTLAVFIVVLALTFVLGLARRSRPSNLLLRLAALVPLCWVAYFVLPASFEFIWPIHARFALLGVLFLIPVLPITPQRVRVALGAFALAMALFVNVSVARAFAASEKLEYAGLRALLQRIPYGSRTAGLVFDAGSRFVRFSPYLHAVAWVQAERGGAVMFTFADFPASPFRFRESNRPPRVPPRWEWLPARVDTERDLGFYDYVLTRSARWPVRGFTLVKSAGSWALWSR
;
A
#
# COMPACT_ATOMS: atom_id res chain seq x y z
N MET A 1 -20.39 -41.00 2.21
CA MET A 1 -19.64 -41.42 3.42
C MET A 1 -19.25 -40.21 4.23
N SER A 2 -19.81 -40.01 5.44
CA SER A 2 -19.39 -38.93 6.33
C SER A 2 -18.04 -39.29 6.93
N LEU A 3 -17.06 -38.42 6.79
CA LEU A 3 -15.78 -38.57 7.49
C LEU A 3 -16.06 -38.67 9.00
N GLY A 4 -15.46 -39.65 9.68
CA GLY A 4 -15.58 -39.77 11.13
C GLY A 4 -15.05 -38.55 11.87
N ALA A 5 -15.51 -38.29 13.10
CA ALA A 5 -15.13 -37.10 13.89
C ALA A 5 -13.61 -36.81 13.95
N PRO A 6 -12.70 -37.81 14.14
CA PRO A 6 -11.26 -37.55 14.16
C PRO A 6 -10.69 -37.08 12.82
N ARG A 7 -11.21 -37.55 11.68
CA ARG A 7 -10.78 -37.09 10.34
C ARG A 7 -11.23 -35.67 10.05
N ARG A 8 -12.37 -35.19 10.61
CA ARG A 8 -12.82 -33.81 10.48
C ARG A 8 -11.96 -32.85 11.32
N ALA A 9 -11.59 -33.27 12.54
CA ALA A 9 -10.69 -32.49 13.38
C ALA A 9 -9.32 -32.30 12.71
N LEU A 10 -8.71 -33.39 12.23
CA LEU A 10 -7.43 -33.35 11.53
C LEU A 10 -7.46 -32.46 10.26
N ALA A 11 -8.54 -32.52 9.49
CA ALA A 11 -8.71 -31.69 8.30
C ALA A 11 -8.85 -30.18 8.65
N SER A 12 -9.47 -29.88 9.80
CA SER A 12 -9.57 -28.50 10.32
C SER A 12 -8.21 -27.98 10.78
N GLU A 13 -7.46 -28.78 11.52
CA GLU A 13 -6.11 -28.42 12.00
C GLU A 13 -5.15 -28.21 10.83
N LEU A 14 -5.15 -29.11 9.85
CA LEU A 14 -4.35 -28.96 8.64
C LEU A 14 -4.67 -27.67 7.88
N PHE A 15 -5.96 -27.32 7.78
CA PHE A 15 -6.37 -26.06 7.16
C PHE A 15 -5.80 -24.85 7.90
N GLU A 16 -5.89 -24.81 9.25
CA GLU A 16 -5.34 -23.72 10.06
C GLU A 16 -3.82 -23.57 9.88
N VAL A 17 -3.11 -24.68 9.91
CA VAL A 17 -1.64 -24.69 9.71
C VAL A 17 -1.27 -24.19 8.33
N LEU A 18 -1.90 -24.71 7.28
CA LEU A 18 -1.63 -24.29 5.91
C LEU A 18 -2.00 -22.82 5.70
N PHE A 19 -3.14 -22.37 6.21
CA PHE A 19 -3.57 -20.97 6.12
C PHE A 19 -2.54 -20.04 6.77
N ALA A 20 -2.13 -20.35 8.00
CA ALA A 20 -1.13 -19.56 8.72
C ALA A 20 0.23 -19.57 8.01
N LEU A 21 0.69 -20.74 7.57
CA LEU A 21 1.98 -20.90 6.88
C LEU A 21 2.03 -20.03 5.60
N PHE A 22 1.00 -20.11 4.76
CA PHE A 22 0.95 -19.35 3.51
C PHE A 22 0.73 -17.86 3.73
N ALA A 23 -0.10 -17.47 4.70
CA ALA A 23 -0.25 -16.07 5.07
C ALA A 23 1.09 -15.47 5.56
N LEU A 24 1.81 -16.16 6.43
CA LEU A 24 3.12 -15.74 6.93
C LEU A 24 4.20 -15.78 5.83
N SER A 25 4.19 -16.79 4.96
CA SER A 25 5.15 -16.88 3.85
C SER A 25 5.03 -15.71 2.87
N SER A 26 3.86 -15.06 2.80
CA SER A 26 3.67 -13.86 1.98
C SER A 26 4.52 -12.67 2.44
N ALA A 27 5.03 -12.67 3.68
CA ALA A 27 5.96 -11.65 4.14
C ALA A 27 7.41 -11.90 3.69
N VAL A 28 7.78 -13.14 3.35
CA VAL A 28 9.17 -13.53 3.04
C VAL A 28 9.82 -12.68 1.94
N PRO A 29 9.15 -12.42 0.79
CA PRO A 29 9.75 -11.61 -0.27
C PRO A 29 10.20 -10.21 0.17
N LEU A 30 9.59 -9.63 1.20
CA LEU A 30 9.96 -8.31 1.72
C LEU A 30 11.31 -8.32 2.46
N PHE A 31 11.79 -9.49 2.89
CA PHE A 31 13.01 -9.63 3.70
C PHE A 31 14.17 -10.32 3.00
N VAL A 32 14.00 -10.77 1.73
CA VAL A 32 15.09 -11.37 0.96
C VAL A 32 16.17 -10.38 0.53
N ALA A 33 15.88 -9.08 0.64
CA ALA A 33 16.74 -7.98 0.25
C ALA A 33 16.64 -6.86 1.30
N ARG A 34 17.70 -6.05 1.48
CA ARG A 34 17.64 -4.86 2.32
C ARG A 34 16.78 -3.79 1.65
N TYR A 35 17.10 -3.45 0.42
CA TYR A 35 16.37 -2.48 -0.39
C TYR A 35 15.50 -3.22 -1.41
N VAL A 36 14.24 -3.45 -1.06
CA VAL A 36 13.30 -4.03 -2.01
C VAL A 36 12.85 -2.98 -3.03
N PRO A 37 12.63 -3.37 -4.29
CA PRO A 37 12.29 -2.44 -5.38
C PRO A 37 10.83 -2.02 -5.34
N ILE A 38 10.46 -1.31 -4.29
CA ILE A 38 9.13 -0.72 -4.04
C ILE A 38 9.30 0.80 -4.09
N GLN A 39 8.60 1.46 -5.00
CA GLN A 39 8.88 2.85 -5.42
C GLN A 39 8.90 3.85 -4.25
N ASP A 40 7.85 3.91 -3.43
CA ASP A 40 7.72 4.90 -2.36
C ASP A 40 8.30 4.42 -1.01
N LEU A 41 8.73 3.16 -0.92
CA LEU A 41 9.27 2.61 0.33
C LEU A 41 10.45 3.43 0.89
N PRO A 42 11.40 3.93 0.08
CA PRO A 42 12.47 4.80 0.55
C PRO A 42 11.95 6.07 1.22
N GLN A 43 10.92 6.69 0.64
CA GLN A 43 10.29 7.90 1.18
C GLN A 43 9.58 7.62 2.51
N HIS A 44 8.89 6.48 2.62
CA HIS A 44 8.27 6.07 3.88
C HIS A 44 9.30 5.77 4.96
N ALA A 45 10.39 5.07 4.63
CA ALA A 45 11.47 4.80 5.58
C ALA A 45 12.17 6.10 6.03
N ALA A 46 12.36 7.05 5.11
CA ALA A 46 12.88 8.38 5.43
C ALA A 46 11.94 9.16 6.37
N ALA A 47 10.62 9.11 6.10
CA ALA A 47 9.63 9.74 6.97
C ALA A 47 9.61 9.13 8.38
N VAL A 48 9.71 7.80 8.49
CA VAL A 48 9.84 7.11 9.79
C VAL A 48 11.12 7.57 10.51
N ARG A 49 12.25 7.65 9.80
CA ARG A 49 13.52 8.15 10.38
C ARG A 49 13.38 9.57 10.89
N VAL A 50 12.75 10.48 10.12
CA VAL A 50 12.52 11.86 10.54
C VAL A 50 11.66 11.91 11.81
N LEU A 51 10.58 11.12 11.87
CA LEU A 51 9.69 11.13 13.04
C LEU A 51 10.33 10.49 14.27
N HIS A 52 11.03 9.35 14.11
CA HIS A 52 11.65 8.60 15.20
C HIS A 52 12.83 9.34 15.83
N ASP A 53 13.71 9.86 15.00
CA ASP A 53 14.98 10.47 15.42
C ASP A 53 14.98 12.00 15.30
N PHE A 54 13.81 12.65 15.33
CA PHE A 54 13.67 14.08 15.10
C PHE A 54 14.63 14.91 15.97
N HIS A 55 14.75 14.55 17.24
CA HIS A 55 15.59 15.23 18.22
C HIS A 55 17.01 14.67 18.33
N THR A 56 17.39 13.68 17.50
CA THR A 56 18.73 13.10 17.53
C THR A 56 19.71 14.02 16.77
N PRO A 57 20.69 14.69 17.45
CA PRO A 57 21.51 15.73 16.82
C PRO A 57 22.31 15.24 15.61
N ALA A 58 22.74 13.97 15.61
CA ALA A 58 23.53 13.39 14.52
C ALA A 58 22.79 13.43 13.17
N PHE A 59 21.47 13.28 13.16
CA PHE A 59 20.67 13.31 11.92
C PHE A 59 20.32 14.72 11.45
N GLY A 60 20.39 15.74 12.34
CA GLY A 60 20.22 17.14 12.00
C GLY A 60 18.81 17.55 11.57
N PHE A 61 17.77 16.75 11.88
CA PHE A 61 16.41 16.98 11.38
C PHE A 61 15.78 18.28 11.85
N GLU A 62 15.98 18.67 13.13
CA GLU A 62 15.47 19.94 13.66
C GLU A 62 15.99 21.18 12.91
N ARG A 63 17.16 21.07 12.28
CA ARG A 63 17.72 22.10 11.44
C ARG A 63 16.91 22.31 10.17
N PHE A 64 16.40 21.22 9.57
CA PHE A 64 15.78 21.25 8.26
C PHE A 64 14.25 21.22 8.29
N PHE A 65 13.67 20.54 9.28
CA PHE A 65 12.27 20.21 9.31
C PHE A 65 11.55 20.72 10.55
N GLU A 66 10.24 20.81 10.43
CA GLU A 66 9.27 20.96 11.50
C GLU A 66 8.17 19.90 11.35
N LEU A 67 7.64 19.40 12.48
CA LEU A 67 6.63 18.37 12.51
C LEU A 67 5.24 18.98 12.29
N HIS A 68 4.45 18.40 11.40
CA HIS A 68 3.10 18.80 11.06
C HIS A 68 2.12 17.62 11.08
N LEU A 69 2.03 16.91 12.22
CA LEU A 69 1.21 15.70 12.37
C LEU A 69 -0.28 15.92 12.07
N GLY A 70 -0.79 17.13 12.27
CA GLY A 70 -2.18 17.50 11.93
C GLY A 70 -2.44 17.71 10.43
N SER A 71 -1.42 17.70 9.57
CA SER A 71 -1.58 17.95 8.13
C SER A 71 -2.11 16.74 7.37
N THR A 72 -1.95 15.54 7.92
CA THR A 72 -2.30 14.27 7.28
C THR A 72 -3.11 13.38 8.20
N GLN A 73 -3.98 12.56 7.62
CA GLN A 73 -4.61 11.44 8.31
C GLN A 73 -3.76 10.16 8.22
N TYR A 74 -2.73 10.12 7.36
CA TYR A 74 -1.89 8.93 7.11
C TYR A 74 -0.88 8.66 8.23
N LEU A 75 -1.36 8.55 9.47
CA LEU A 75 -0.50 8.39 10.64
C LEU A 75 -0.32 6.93 11.10
N ALA A 76 -1.26 6.02 10.75
CA ALA A 76 -1.22 4.64 11.26
C ALA A 76 0.06 3.89 10.85
N VAL A 77 0.50 4.02 9.60
CA VAL A 77 1.74 3.40 9.11
C VAL A 77 2.95 3.94 9.85
N TYR A 78 3.03 5.27 10.00
CA TYR A 78 4.16 5.91 10.67
C TYR A 78 4.22 5.59 12.17
N ALA A 79 3.08 5.59 12.87
CA ALA A 79 3.03 5.23 14.29
C ALA A 79 3.44 3.77 14.53
N LEU A 80 2.98 2.84 13.67
CA LEU A 80 3.40 1.44 13.77
C LEU A 80 4.87 1.24 13.42
N ALA A 81 5.37 1.92 12.38
CA ALA A 81 6.77 1.81 12.00
C ALA A 81 7.69 2.46 13.04
N ASP A 82 7.28 3.59 13.62
CA ASP A 82 7.98 4.23 14.74
C ASP A 82 8.07 3.29 15.95
N LEU A 83 6.96 2.63 16.31
CA LEU A 83 6.98 1.62 17.38
C LEU A 83 7.97 0.47 17.09
N PHE A 84 8.01 -0.03 15.86
CA PHE A 84 8.99 -1.05 15.48
C PHE A 84 10.43 -0.51 15.43
N ALA A 85 10.63 0.78 15.16
CA ALA A 85 11.96 1.40 15.09
C ALA A 85 12.68 1.45 16.45
N TYR A 86 11.97 1.28 17.57
CA TYR A 86 12.61 1.09 18.88
C TYR A 86 13.35 -0.25 18.99
N PHE A 87 13.02 -1.23 18.15
CA PHE A 87 13.61 -2.59 18.22
C PHE A 87 14.41 -2.95 16.97
N PHE A 88 14.16 -2.30 15.83
CA PHE A 88 14.74 -2.61 14.53
C PHE A 88 15.20 -1.32 13.83
N ASP A 89 16.10 -1.44 12.87
CA ASP A 89 16.40 -0.28 12.02
C ASP A 89 15.16 0.15 11.19
N VAL A 90 15.10 1.44 10.84
CA VAL A 90 13.89 2.01 10.21
C VAL A 90 13.50 1.36 8.88
N VAL A 91 14.47 0.81 8.14
CA VAL A 91 14.20 0.09 6.88
C VAL A 91 13.44 -1.20 7.19
N VAL A 92 13.90 -1.95 8.21
CA VAL A 92 13.22 -3.17 8.68
C VAL A 92 11.88 -2.82 9.31
N ALA A 93 11.82 -1.79 10.17
CA ALA A 93 10.60 -1.33 10.82
C ALA A 93 9.50 -0.99 9.81
N THR A 94 9.84 -0.25 8.75
CA THR A 94 8.88 0.08 7.68
C THR A 94 8.41 -1.16 6.92
N LYS A 95 9.31 -2.12 6.64
CA LYS A 95 8.95 -3.39 6.00
C LYS A 95 8.09 -4.28 6.89
N LEU A 96 8.25 -4.24 8.22
CA LEU A 96 7.39 -4.98 9.15
C LEU A 96 5.94 -4.49 9.11
N VAL A 97 5.70 -3.20 8.94
CA VAL A 97 4.33 -2.67 8.75
C VAL A 97 3.73 -3.21 7.45
N LEU A 98 4.50 -3.23 6.35
CA LEU A 98 4.03 -3.77 5.09
C LEU A 98 3.81 -5.29 5.18
N ALA A 99 4.70 -6.01 5.86
CA ALA A 99 4.54 -7.44 6.14
C ALA A 99 3.26 -7.72 6.96
N ALA A 100 2.99 -6.90 7.98
CA ALA A 100 1.75 -7.00 8.74
C ALA A 100 0.51 -6.78 7.84
N ALA A 101 0.54 -5.83 6.90
CA ALA A 101 -0.56 -5.59 5.98
C ALA A 101 -0.81 -6.77 5.03
N VAL A 102 0.24 -7.36 4.42
CA VAL A 102 0.08 -8.51 3.50
C VAL A 102 -0.39 -9.75 4.22
N VAL A 103 0.09 -10.00 5.46
CA VAL A 103 -0.36 -11.11 6.28
C VAL A 103 -1.81 -10.88 6.77
N ALA A 104 -2.16 -9.66 7.14
CA ALA A 104 -3.49 -9.30 7.64
C ALA A 104 -4.59 -9.45 6.57
N LEU A 105 -4.29 -9.29 5.29
CA LEU A 105 -5.28 -9.34 4.21
C LEU A 105 -6.08 -10.65 4.18
N PRO A 106 -5.49 -11.85 4.09
CA PRO A 106 -6.24 -13.11 4.11
C PRO A 106 -7.01 -13.33 5.41
N TYR A 107 -6.44 -12.94 6.57
CA TYR A 107 -7.14 -13.05 7.86
C TYR A 107 -8.36 -12.12 7.95
N SER A 108 -8.29 -10.91 7.40
CA SER A 108 -9.40 -9.96 7.41
C SER A 108 -10.55 -10.42 6.52
N LEU A 109 -10.24 -10.95 5.33
CA LEU A 109 -11.24 -11.56 4.44
C LEU A 109 -11.86 -12.82 5.07
N ARG A 110 -11.05 -13.65 5.73
CA ARG A 110 -11.55 -14.79 6.50
C ARG A 110 -12.54 -14.35 7.57
N ALA A 111 -12.22 -13.30 8.32
CA ALA A 111 -13.11 -12.75 9.34
C ALA A 111 -14.45 -12.23 8.76
N LEU A 112 -14.42 -11.63 7.56
CA LEU A 112 -15.63 -11.19 6.85
C LEU A 112 -16.44 -12.39 6.36
N LEU A 113 -15.80 -13.40 5.77
CA LEU A 113 -16.48 -14.65 5.33
C LEU A 113 -17.18 -15.33 6.50
N ALA A 114 -16.50 -15.47 7.64
CA ALA A 114 -17.09 -16.02 8.87
C ALA A 114 -18.30 -15.19 9.37
N ALA A 115 -18.23 -13.85 9.28
CA ALA A 115 -19.34 -12.97 9.67
C ALA A 115 -20.54 -13.03 8.70
N LEU A 116 -20.33 -13.54 7.48
CA LEU A 116 -21.35 -13.75 6.45
C LEU A 116 -21.85 -15.20 6.38
N ASP A 117 -21.44 -16.08 7.29
CA ASP A 117 -21.69 -17.52 7.25
C ASP A 117 -21.24 -18.18 5.92
N ARG A 118 -20.06 -17.73 5.41
CA ARG A 118 -19.46 -18.21 4.15
C ARG A 118 -18.28 -19.13 4.41
N PRO A 119 -17.94 -19.99 3.44
CA PRO A 119 -16.75 -20.85 3.56
C PRO A 119 -15.48 -20.03 3.78
N GLU A 120 -14.86 -20.15 4.95
CA GLU A 120 -13.65 -19.41 5.30
C GLU A 120 -12.45 -19.75 4.39
N SER A 121 -12.46 -20.94 3.78
CA SER A 121 -11.44 -21.37 2.81
C SER A 121 -11.36 -20.48 1.56
N TYR A 122 -12.40 -19.72 1.23
CA TYR A 122 -12.34 -18.75 0.13
C TYR A 122 -11.36 -17.61 0.41
N ALA A 123 -11.00 -17.33 1.67
CA ALA A 123 -9.98 -16.36 2.01
C ALA A 123 -8.60 -16.71 1.41
N LEU A 124 -8.31 -17.99 1.15
CA LEU A 124 -7.07 -18.41 0.47
C LEU A 124 -6.92 -17.76 -0.91
N LEU A 125 -8.04 -17.43 -1.58
CA LEU A 125 -8.03 -16.75 -2.89
C LEU A 125 -7.45 -15.33 -2.83
N SER A 126 -7.31 -14.73 -1.65
CA SER A 126 -6.64 -13.43 -1.52
C SER A 126 -5.10 -13.53 -1.49
N LEU A 127 -4.55 -14.70 -1.19
CA LEU A 127 -3.10 -14.89 -1.07
C LEU A 127 -2.31 -14.54 -2.35
N PRO A 128 -2.76 -14.93 -3.57
CA PRO A 128 -2.08 -14.53 -4.80
C PRO A 128 -2.15 -13.02 -5.09
N LEU A 129 -3.05 -12.29 -4.44
CA LEU A 129 -3.29 -10.86 -4.66
C LEU A 129 -2.56 -9.96 -3.64
N VAL A 130 -1.80 -10.53 -2.70
CA VAL A 130 -1.07 -9.72 -1.70
C VAL A 130 0.06 -8.92 -2.34
N TYR A 131 0.71 -9.45 -3.37
CA TYR A 131 1.64 -8.72 -4.22
C TYR A 131 0.87 -8.18 -5.42
N ASN A 132 0.69 -6.88 -5.45
CA ASN A 132 -0.12 -6.17 -6.42
C ASN A 132 0.54 -4.83 -6.76
N THR A 133 -0.01 -4.13 -7.72
CA THR A 133 0.50 -2.85 -8.22
C THR A 133 0.60 -1.79 -7.12
N GLU A 134 -0.41 -1.68 -6.25
CA GLU A 134 -0.42 -0.69 -5.16
C GLU A 134 0.71 -0.94 -4.15
N LEU A 135 1.07 -2.21 -3.92
CA LEU A 135 2.20 -2.58 -3.07
C LEU A 135 3.53 -2.17 -3.70
N VAL A 136 3.73 -2.43 -4.99
CA VAL A 136 5.02 -2.12 -5.67
C VAL A 136 5.18 -0.63 -5.91
N LEU A 137 4.08 0.11 -6.09
CA LEU A 137 4.10 1.57 -6.03
C LEU A 137 4.48 2.09 -4.63
N GLY A 138 4.30 1.28 -3.58
CA GLY A 138 4.67 1.64 -2.21
C GLY A 138 3.57 2.36 -1.45
N PHE A 139 2.29 2.14 -1.79
CA PHE A 139 1.17 2.77 -1.09
C PHE A 139 0.86 2.08 0.24
N LEU A 140 1.84 2.12 1.16
CA LEU A 140 1.81 1.43 2.45
C LEU A 140 0.54 1.75 3.26
N ASN A 141 0.13 3.00 3.24
CA ASN A 141 -1.07 3.47 3.94
C ASN A 141 -2.34 2.80 3.40
N PHE A 142 -2.45 2.69 2.06
CA PHE A 142 -3.56 1.99 1.42
C PHE A 142 -3.52 0.49 1.72
N MET A 143 -2.35 -0.15 1.57
CA MET A 143 -2.18 -1.57 1.84
C MET A 143 -2.54 -1.96 3.28
N LEU A 144 -2.24 -1.11 4.28
CA LEU A 144 -2.68 -1.31 5.67
C LEU A 144 -4.19 -1.06 5.83
N GLY A 145 -4.73 -0.09 5.12
CA GLY A 145 -6.15 0.26 5.18
C GLY A 145 -7.09 -0.84 4.69
N VAL A 146 -6.68 -1.61 3.66
CA VAL A 146 -7.52 -2.66 3.05
C VAL A 146 -7.91 -3.76 4.05
N PRO A 147 -6.98 -4.43 4.78
CA PRO A 147 -7.37 -5.41 5.78
C PRO A 147 -8.19 -4.80 6.93
N LEU A 148 -7.90 -3.56 7.34
CA LEU A 148 -8.69 -2.87 8.37
C LEU A 148 -10.14 -2.64 7.90
N MET A 149 -10.36 -2.31 6.63
CA MET A 149 -11.68 -2.20 6.04
C MET A 149 -12.46 -3.53 6.14
N PHE A 150 -11.85 -4.64 5.73
CA PHE A 150 -12.52 -5.96 5.78
C PHE A 150 -12.81 -6.40 7.22
N TRP A 151 -11.88 -6.19 8.16
CA TRP A 151 -12.15 -6.42 9.59
C TRP A 151 -13.25 -5.50 10.13
N GLY A 152 -13.27 -4.23 9.71
CA GLY A 152 -14.32 -3.28 10.07
C GLY A 152 -15.70 -3.75 9.62
N LEU A 153 -15.84 -4.23 8.36
CA LEU A 153 -17.08 -4.81 7.85
C LEU A 153 -17.50 -6.07 8.64
N ALA A 154 -16.54 -6.96 8.93
CA ALA A 154 -16.80 -8.15 9.74
C ALA A 154 -17.30 -7.80 11.16
N LEU A 155 -16.63 -6.84 11.81
CA LEU A 155 -16.99 -6.36 13.14
C LEU A 155 -18.34 -5.64 13.14
N PHE A 156 -18.63 -4.85 12.09
CA PHE A 156 -19.94 -4.21 11.92
C PHE A 156 -21.07 -5.24 11.88
N LEU A 157 -20.94 -6.30 11.07
CA LEU A 157 -21.92 -7.38 10.99
C LEU A 157 -22.10 -8.09 12.33
N ARG A 158 -21.01 -8.41 13.02
CA ARG A 158 -21.04 -9.03 14.36
C ARG A 158 -21.65 -8.11 15.42
N TYR A 159 -21.40 -6.82 15.34
CA TYR A 159 -21.99 -5.81 16.22
C TYR A 159 -23.50 -5.67 15.97
N GLN A 160 -23.93 -5.65 14.71
CA GLN A 160 -25.34 -5.61 14.36
C GLN A 160 -26.10 -6.88 14.82
N ALA A 161 -25.48 -8.05 14.78
CA ALA A 161 -26.09 -9.29 15.26
C ALA A 161 -26.25 -9.30 16.79
N ALA A 162 -25.21 -8.89 17.53
CA ALA A 162 -25.23 -8.85 18.99
C ALA A 162 -24.41 -7.63 19.50
N PRO A 163 -25.06 -6.47 19.73
CA PRO A 163 -24.39 -5.25 20.15
C PRO A 163 -23.93 -5.35 21.60
N THR A 164 -22.62 -5.37 21.79
CA THR A 164 -21.97 -5.32 23.10
C THR A 164 -20.98 -4.15 23.12
N ARG A 165 -20.70 -3.63 24.33
CA ARG A 165 -19.70 -2.56 24.52
C ARG A 165 -18.34 -2.96 23.92
N ARG A 166 -17.90 -4.21 24.12
CA ARG A 166 -16.63 -4.72 23.58
C ARG A 166 -16.60 -4.67 22.04
N ARG A 167 -17.68 -5.10 21.38
CA ARG A 167 -17.78 -5.04 19.91
C ARG A 167 -17.86 -3.60 19.38
N SER A 168 -18.56 -2.72 20.11
CA SER A 168 -18.60 -1.29 19.76
C SER A 168 -17.22 -0.66 19.82
N ILE A 169 -16.47 -0.90 20.90
CA ILE A 169 -15.10 -0.38 21.06
C ILE A 169 -14.17 -0.96 19.98
N ALA A 170 -14.20 -2.28 19.73
CA ALA A 170 -13.39 -2.92 18.71
C ALA A 170 -13.67 -2.36 17.31
N LEU A 171 -14.95 -2.18 16.94
CA LEU A 171 -15.33 -1.57 15.66
C LEU A 171 -14.85 -0.12 15.58
N GLY A 172 -15.02 0.66 16.64
CA GLY A 172 -14.57 2.06 16.71
C GLY A 172 -13.05 2.18 16.57
N ALA A 173 -12.30 1.32 17.26
CA ALA A 173 -10.85 1.29 17.14
C ALA A 173 -10.38 0.92 15.73
N VAL A 174 -10.98 -0.12 15.11
CA VAL A 174 -10.64 -0.51 13.73
C VAL A 174 -11.05 0.57 12.73
N ALA A 175 -12.21 1.21 12.91
CA ALA A 175 -12.64 2.32 12.05
C ALA A 175 -11.70 3.53 12.16
N LEU A 176 -11.25 3.87 13.36
CA LEU A 176 -10.28 4.93 13.59
C LEU A 176 -8.92 4.60 12.96
N CYS A 177 -8.40 3.38 13.18
CA CYS A 177 -7.16 2.93 12.55
C CYS A 177 -7.28 2.91 11.02
N CYS A 178 -8.43 2.49 10.47
CA CYS A 178 -8.68 2.50 9.03
C CYS A 178 -8.66 3.92 8.45
N PHE A 179 -9.28 4.90 9.15
CA PHE A 179 -9.22 6.32 8.78
C PHE A 179 -7.77 6.83 8.80
N LEU A 180 -7.03 6.55 9.87
CA LEU A 180 -5.62 6.94 10.03
C LEU A 180 -4.68 6.20 9.07
N ALA A 181 -5.10 5.05 8.52
CA ALA A 181 -4.37 4.35 7.48
C ALA A 181 -4.64 4.98 6.11
N HIS A 182 -5.90 4.98 5.63
CA HIS A 182 -6.18 5.55 4.30
C HIS A 182 -7.67 5.85 4.08
N VAL A 183 -7.94 7.04 3.50
CA VAL A 183 -9.31 7.55 3.29
C VAL A 183 -10.17 6.65 2.40
N VAL A 184 -9.61 6.00 1.35
CA VAL A 184 -10.40 5.17 0.40
C VAL A 184 -10.94 3.89 1.07
N PRO A 185 -10.12 3.03 1.70
CA PRO A 185 -10.64 1.91 2.50
C PRO A 185 -11.62 2.35 3.59
N TYR A 186 -11.37 3.47 4.27
CA TYR A 186 -12.27 3.99 5.28
C TYR A 186 -13.63 4.41 4.69
N ALA A 187 -13.63 5.13 3.56
CA ALA A 187 -14.87 5.48 2.85
C ALA A 187 -15.66 4.23 2.44
N LEU A 188 -14.99 3.20 1.93
CA LEU A 188 -15.64 1.93 1.58
C LEU A 188 -16.14 1.16 2.81
N LEU A 189 -15.47 1.27 3.96
CA LEU A 189 -15.98 0.74 5.23
C LEU A 189 -17.30 1.42 5.60
N LEU A 190 -17.38 2.75 5.52
CA LEU A 190 -18.61 3.50 5.81
C LEU A 190 -19.73 3.20 4.81
N ILE A 191 -19.42 3.23 3.51
CA ILE A 191 -20.38 2.92 2.44
C ILE A 191 -20.85 1.47 2.57
N GLY A 192 -19.93 0.53 2.84
CA GLY A 192 -20.27 -0.87 3.07
C GLY A 192 -21.18 -1.06 4.29
N ALA A 193 -20.91 -0.37 5.39
CA ALA A 193 -21.78 -0.38 6.56
C ALA A 193 -23.20 0.15 6.26
N LEU A 194 -23.30 1.21 5.46
CA LEU A 194 -24.59 1.75 5.00
C LEU A 194 -25.34 0.76 4.09
N ILE A 195 -24.66 0.18 3.09
CA ILE A 195 -25.22 -0.79 2.13
C ILE A 195 -25.69 -2.06 2.86
N LEU A 196 -24.88 -2.59 3.79
CA LEU A 196 -25.22 -3.75 4.60
C LEU A 196 -26.45 -3.47 5.47
N GLY A 197 -26.69 -2.21 5.76
CA GLY A 197 -27.90 -1.71 6.42
C GLY A 197 -27.87 -1.88 7.92
N VAL A 198 -28.72 -1.08 8.53
CA VAL A 198 -28.90 -1.05 9.99
C VAL A 198 -30.06 -1.95 10.37
N ARG A 199 -29.79 -2.99 11.16
CA ARG A 199 -30.83 -3.93 11.63
C ARG A 199 -31.63 -3.42 12.84
N ARG A 200 -31.07 -2.43 13.55
CA ARG A 200 -31.62 -1.88 14.79
C ARG A 200 -31.70 -0.35 14.70
N SER A 201 -31.39 0.36 15.77
CA SER A 201 -31.36 1.83 15.78
C SER A 201 -30.20 2.40 14.97
N PRO A 202 -30.45 3.37 14.04
CA PRO A 202 -29.38 4.07 13.30
C PRO A 202 -28.36 4.73 14.24
N ALA A 203 -28.80 5.36 15.31
CA ALA A 203 -27.93 6.01 16.30
C ALA A 203 -26.94 5.00 16.94
N ARG A 204 -27.43 3.80 17.31
CA ARG A 204 -26.59 2.75 17.86
C ARG A 204 -25.61 2.21 16.83
N ALA A 205 -26.01 2.12 15.57
CA ALA A 205 -25.13 1.67 14.49
C ALA A 205 -24.03 2.68 14.21
N ALA A 206 -24.31 3.98 14.32
CA ALA A 206 -23.35 5.06 14.10
C ALA A 206 -22.36 5.26 15.27
N LEU A 207 -22.75 4.92 16.48
CA LEU A 207 -21.97 5.17 17.70
C LEU A 207 -20.49 4.73 17.62
N PRO A 208 -20.15 3.52 17.11
CA PRO A 208 -18.76 3.09 16.98
C PRO A 208 -17.94 3.97 16.03
N PHE A 209 -18.56 4.58 15.03
CA PHE A 209 -17.88 5.40 14.03
C PHE A 209 -17.68 6.86 14.45
N LEU A 210 -18.34 7.33 15.52
CA LEU A 210 -18.28 8.74 15.96
C LEU A 210 -16.86 9.26 16.14
N PRO A 211 -15.91 8.54 16.79
CA PRO A 211 -14.54 9.04 16.93
C PRO A 211 -13.83 9.27 15.59
N SER A 212 -13.95 8.33 14.66
CA SER A 212 -13.34 8.45 13.33
C SER A 212 -14.05 9.49 12.46
N LEU A 213 -15.37 9.63 12.56
CA LEU A 213 -16.13 10.65 11.85
C LEU A 213 -15.80 12.06 12.37
N ALA A 214 -15.70 12.24 13.69
CA ALA A 214 -15.34 13.52 14.30
C ALA A 214 -13.91 13.93 13.88
N LEU A 215 -12.95 13.00 13.98
CA LEU A 215 -11.58 13.26 13.52
C LEU A 215 -11.53 13.54 12.02
N GLY A 216 -12.32 12.80 11.22
CA GLY A 216 -12.43 13.00 9.77
C GLY A 216 -12.99 14.39 9.42
N ALA A 217 -14.00 14.87 10.15
CA ALA A 217 -14.55 16.21 9.97
C ALA A 217 -13.53 17.30 10.32
N VAL A 218 -12.80 17.14 11.44
CA VAL A 218 -11.74 18.06 11.82
C VAL A 218 -10.61 18.08 10.76
N TRP A 219 -10.19 16.90 10.31
CA TRP A 219 -9.19 16.79 9.25
C TRP A 219 -9.67 17.45 7.94
N ALA A 220 -10.90 17.19 7.50
CA ALA A 220 -11.46 17.77 6.29
C ALA A 220 -11.52 19.30 6.33
N ALA A 221 -11.84 19.85 7.51
CA ALA A 221 -11.95 21.30 7.70
C ALA A 221 -10.58 22.00 7.81
N LEU A 222 -9.62 21.39 8.51
CA LEU A 222 -8.38 22.06 8.93
C LEU A 222 -7.16 21.68 8.09
N SER A 223 -7.10 20.43 7.54
CA SER A 223 -5.92 20.01 6.80
C SER A 223 -5.90 20.54 5.37
N PRO A 224 -4.71 20.79 4.78
CA PRO A 224 -4.59 21.15 3.36
C PRO A 224 -5.18 20.08 2.43
N SER A 225 -4.92 18.81 2.72
CA SER A 225 -5.43 17.69 1.93
C SER A 225 -6.94 17.52 2.04
N GLY A 226 -7.52 17.74 3.24
CA GLY A 226 -8.97 17.70 3.44
C GLY A 226 -9.66 18.83 2.67
N ARG A 227 -9.12 20.04 2.71
CA ARG A 227 -9.63 21.19 1.94
C ARG A 227 -9.53 20.96 0.44
N ALA A 228 -8.42 20.40 -0.05
CA ALA A 228 -8.26 20.02 -1.46
C ALA A 228 -9.30 18.98 -1.88
N LEU A 229 -9.55 17.94 -1.04
CA LEU A 229 -10.58 16.93 -1.29
C LEU A 229 -12.00 17.53 -1.30
N ALA A 230 -12.31 18.46 -0.39
CA ALA A 230 -13.58 19.17 -0.37
C ALA A 230 -13.78 20.08 -1.61
N ALA A 231 -12.72 20.62 -2.17
CA ALA A 231 -12.74 21.44 -3.38
C ALA A 231 -12.95 20.62 -4.67
N LEU A 232 -12.84 19.29 -4.64
CA LEU A 232 -13.12 18.40 -5.78
C LEU A 232 -14.51 18.63 -6.41
N SER A 233 -15.47 19.10 -5.62
CA SER A 233 -16.84 19.34 -6.09
C SER A 233 -17.06 20.72 -6.72
N SER A 234 -16.11 21.65 -6.66
CA SER A 234 -16.38 23.06 -6.92
C SER A 234 -15.61 23.71 -8.07
N SER A 235 -14.61 23.04 -8.66
CA SER A 235 -13.86 23.65 -9.78
C SER A 235 -13.19 22.62 -10.68
N ALA A 236 -13.15 22.93 -11.98
CA ALA A 236 -12.24 22.29 -12.91
C ALA A 236 -10.81 22.59 -12.47
N SER A 237 -10.24 21.73 -11.62
CA SER A 237 -8.84 21.81 -11.25
C SER A 237 -7.98 21.68 -12.51
N LEU A 238 -7.01 22.59 -12.69
CA LEU A 238 -6.04 22.56 -13.79
C LEU A 238 -5.20 21.27 -13.82
N PHE A 239 -5.24 20.49 -12.74
CA PHE A 239 -4.44 19.27 -12.54
C PHE A 239 -5.27 17.99 -12.45
N THR A 240 -6.56 18.03 -12.84
CA THR A 240 -7.40 16.83 -12.91
C THR A 240 -7.20 16.15 -14.26
N ALA A 241 -6.71 14.91 -14.24
CA ALA A 241 -6.55 14.11 -15.46
C ALA A 241 -7.55 12.97 -15.48
N HIS A 242 -8.24 12.82 -16.61
CA HIS A 242 -9.10 11.68 -16.92
C HIS A 242 -8.54 10.91 -18.11
N GLU A 243 -8.51 9.60 -17.98
CA GLU A 243 -8.10 8.71 -19.05
C GLU A 243 -9.33 8.20 -19.81
N PRO A 244 -9.23 7.99 -21.14
CA PRO A 244 -10.31 7.39 -21.93
C PRO A 244 -10.71 6.01 -21.41
N PHE A 245 -12.00 5.69 -21.50
CA PHE A 245 -12.54 4.38 -21.09
C PHE A 245 -11.78 3.19 -21.72
N SER A 246 -11.43 3.30 -22.99
CA SER A 246 -10.69 2.26 -23.72
C SER A 246 -9.26 2.04 -23.17
N VAL A 247 -8.63 3.05 -22.65
CA VAL A 247 -7.32 2.96 -21.98
C VAL A 247 -7.50 2.22 -20.66
N ARG A 248 -8.43 2.65 -19.82
CA ARG A 248 -8.72 2.02 -18.53
C ARG A 248 -9.11 0.55 -18.66
N LEU A 249 -9.89 0.20 -19.70
CA LEU A 249 -10.26 -1.18 -19.93
C LEU A 249 -9.05 -2.07 -20.25
N ARG A 250 -8.07 -1.56 -20.99
CA ARG A 250 -6.83 -2.28 -21.31
C ARG A 250 -5.87 -2.38 -20.12
N GLU A 251 -5.95 -1.42 -19.20
CA GLU A 251 -5.05 -1.32 -18.06
C GLU A 251 -5.57 -2.01 -16.78
N ILE A 252 -6.71 -2.73 -16.85
CA ILE A 252 -7.24 -3.41 -15.65
C ILE A 252 -6.21 -4.37 -15.05
N SER A 253 -5.58 -5.22 -15.87
CA SER A 253 -4.57 -6.16 -15.38
C SER A 253 -3.36 -5.44 -14.79
N PHE A 254 -2.92 -4.38 -15.45
CA PHE A 254 -1.84 -3.52 -15.00
C PHE A 254 -2.11 -2.96 -13.58
N TRP A 255 -3.31 -2.44 -13.32
CA TRP A 255 -3.66 -1.86 -12.03
C TRP A 255 -4.01 -2.87 -10.94
N VAL A 256 -4.28 -4.13 -11.30
CA VAL A 256 -4.54 -5.17 -10.30
C VAL A 256 -3.27 -5.87 -9.86
N ASN A 257 -2.42 -6.32 -10.77
CA ASN A 257 -1.35 -7.27 -10.42
C ASN A 257 -0.12 -7.23 -11.33
N ASP A 258 0.22 -6.12 -11.97
CA ASP A 258 1.42 -6.01 -12.79
C ASP A 258 2.62 -5.59 -11.90
N VAL A 259 3.29 -6.57 -11.34
CA VAL A 259 4.39 -6.43 -10.37
C VAL A 259 5.74 -6.72 -11.00
N LEU A 260 5.81 -7.77 -11.85
CA LEU A 260 7.04 -8.29 -12.42
C LEU A 260 7.30 -7.74 -13.82
N TRP A 261 8.58 -7.62 -14.18
CA TRP A 261 8.94 -7.32 -15.56
C TRP A 261 8.77 -8.56 -16.43
N GLY A 262 7.67 -8.67 -17.10
CA GLY A 262 7.26 -9.84 -17.87
C GLY A 262 5.74 -9.94 -17.87
N ASN A 263 5.19 -11.05 -18.33
CA ASN A 263 3.75 -11.28 -18.40
C ASN A 263 3.31 -12.45 -17.50
N GLU A 264 4.17 -12.86 -16.56
CA GLU A 264 3.88 -14.02 -15.70
C GLU A 264 2.76 -13.75 -14.71
N ASP A 265 2.74 -12.59 -14.12
CA ASP A 265 1.72 -12.14 -13.16
C ASP A 265 0.40 -11.81 -13.85
N GLU A 266 0.42 -11.18 -15.02
CA GLU A 266 -0.78 -10.94 -15.83
C GLU A 266 -1.43 -12.26 -16.28
N ARG A 267 -0.64 -13.24 -16.74
CA ARG A 267 -1.14 -14.60 -17.07
C ARG A 267 -1.72 -15.28 -15.83
N THR A 268 -1.04 -15.14 -14.70
CA THR A 268 -1.50 -15.66 -13.41
C THR A 268 -2.84 -15.04 -13.02
N LEU A 269 -2.99 -13.73 -13.17
CA LEU A 269 -4.25 -13.03 -12.95
C LEU A 269 -5.35 -13.51 -13.92
N ALA A 270 -5.03 -13.68 -15.20
CA ALA A 270 -5.99 -14.18 -16.18
C ALA A 270 -6.52 -15.57 -15.81
N VAL A 271 -5.61 -16.51 -15.44
CA VAL A 271 -6.01 -17.85 -14.96
C VAL A 271 -6.85 -17.73 -13.69
N PHE A 272 -6.47 -16.85 -12.75
CA PHE A 272 -7.24 -16.61 -11.53
C PHE A 272 -8.66 -16.14 -11.82
N ILE A 273 -8.85 -15.16 -12.70
CA ILE A 273 -10.17 -14.64 -13.09
C ILE A 273 -11.01 -15.72 -13.78
N VAL A 274 -10.41 -16.53 -14.66
CA VAL A 274 -11.10 -17.67 -15.30
C VAL A 274 -11.58 -18.66 -14.25
N VAL A 275 -10.77 -19.01 -13.26
CA VAL A 275 -11.15 -19.94 -12.18
C VAL A 275 -12.26 -19.35 -11.31
N LEU A 276 -12.21 -18.03 -11.01
CA LEU A 276 -13.31 -17.37 -10.30
C LEU A 276 -14.61 -17.40 -11.11
N ALA A 277 -14.56 -17.10 -12.42
CA ALA A 277 -15.72 -17.12 -13.32
C ALA A 277 -16.32 -18.54 -13.41
N LEU A 278 -15.50 -19.57 -13.58
CA LEU A 278 -15.95 -20.96 -13.57
C LEU A 278 -16.59 -21.34 -12.23
N THR A 279 -16.00 -20.91 -11.12
CA THR A 279 -16.56 -21.12 -9.77
C THR A 279 -17.93 -20.47 -9.64
N PHE A 280 -18.08 -19.26 -10.17
CA PHE A 280 -19.35 -18.54 -10.17
C PHE A 280 -20.41 -19.28 -10.99
N VAL A 281 -20.09 -19.69 -12.22
CA VAL A 281 -21.00 -20.48 -13.08
C VAL A 281 -21.43 -21.79 -12.43
N LEU A 282 -20.47 -22.56 -11.89
CA LEU A 282 -20.74 -23.82 -11.19
C LEU A 282 -21.62 -23.63 -9.95
N GLY A 283 -21.45 -22.51 -9.26
CA GLY A 283 -22.26 -22.18 -8.12
C GLY A 283 -23.69 -21.76 -8.47
N LEU A 284 -23.89 -21.01 -9.55
CA LEU A 284 -25.21 -20.61 -10.04
C LEU A 284 -26.06 -21.82 -10.45
N ALA A 285 -25.44 -22.83 -11.05
CA ALA A 285 -26.13 -24.08 -11.43
C ALA A 285 -26.82 -24.79 -10.24
N ARG A 286 -26.44 -24.48 -9.01
CA ARG A 286 -27.02 -25.05 -7.78
C ARG A 286 -28.29 -24.38 -7.29
N ARG A 287 -28.76 -23.31 -7.94
CA ARG A 287 -30.02 -22.61 -7.61
C ARG A 287 -30.15 -22.18 -6.14
N SER A 288 -29.08 -22.08 -5.37
CA SER A 288 -29.13 -21.51 -4.03
C SER A 288 -29.37 -20.01 -4.11
N ARG A 289 -30.48 -19.53 -3.56
CA ARG A 289 -30.76 -18.08 -3.50
C ARG A 289 -29.77 -17.42 -2.55
N PRO A 290 -29.05 -16.37 -3.00
CA PRO A 290 -28.18 -15.62 -2.11
C PRO A 290 -29.03 -14.92 -1.02
N SER A 291 -28.50 -14.78 0.18
CA SER A 291 -29.16 -13.98 1.22
C SER A 291 -29.18 -12.51 0.81
N ASN A 292 -30.19 -11.77 1.31
CA ASN A 292 -30.28 -10.31 1.09
C ASN A 292 -29.00 -9.59 1.56
N LEU A 293 -28.35 -10.09 2.61
CA LEU A 293 -27.11 -9.55 3.12
C LEU A 293 -25.98 -9.71 2.11
N LEU A 294 -25.88 -10.88 1.46
CA LEU A 294 -24.90 -11.15 0.43
C LEU A 294 -25.13 -10.30 -0.82
N LEU A 295 -26.39 -10.11 -1.24
CA LEU A 295 -26.73 -9.24 -2.36
C LEU A 295 -26.34 -7.78 -2.08
N ARG A 296 -26.53 -7.31 -0.84
CA ARG A 296 -26.09 -5.98 -0.42
C ARG A 296 -24.58 -5.85 -0.48
N LEU A 297 -23.83 -6.82 0.04
CA LEU A 297 -22.36 -6.81 -0.06
C LEU A 297 -21.89 -6.84 -1.53
N ALA A 298 -22.57 -7.62 -2.36
CA ALA A 298 -22.25 -7.73 -3.79
C ALA A 298 -22.34 -6.38 -4.53
N ALA A 299 -23.12 -5.41 -4.01
CA ALA A 299 -23.20 -4.07 -4.58
C ALA A 299 -21.86 -3.29 -4.48
N LEU A 300 -20.96 -3.68 -3.58
CA LEU A 300 -19.63 -3.07 -3.50
C LEU A 300 -18.74 -3.43 -4.71
N VAL A 301 -18.99 -4.56 -5.36
CA VAL A 301 -18.24 -4.95 -6.58
C VAL A 301 -18.48 -3.95 -7.72
N PRO A 302 -19.71 -3.75 -8.22
CA PRO A 302 -19.95 -2.76 -9.26
C PRO A 302 -19.61 -1.34 -8.81
N LEU A 303 -19.77 -1.01 -7.52
CA LEU A 303 -19.36 0.29 -7.00
C LEU A 303 -17.86 0.54 -7.21
N CYS A 304 -17.01 -0.45 -6.89
CA CYS A 304 -15.58 -0.33 -7.13
C CYS A 304 -15.26 -0.19 -8.62
N TRP A 305 -15.90 -0.96 -9.49
CA TRP A 305 -15.68 -0.85 -10.93
C TRP A 305 -16.18 0.49 -11.50
N VAL A 306 -17.33 0.99 -11.03
CA VAL A 306 -17.81 2.34 -11.40
C VAL A 306 -16.80 3.38 -10.95
N ALA A 307 -16.29 3.30 -9.71
CA ALA A 307 -15.26 4.21 -9.22
C ALA A 307 -13.98 4.13 -10.07
N TYR A 308 -13.55 2.94 -10.46
CA TYR A 308 -12.40 2.74 -11.35
C TYR A 308 -12.58 3.46 -12.70
N PHE A 309 -13.74 3.35 -13.31
CA PHE A 309 -13.99 3.95 -14.64
C PHE A 309 -14.35 5.44 -14.60
N VAL A 310 -14.89 5.95 -13.50
CA VAL A 310 -15.44 7.31 -13.42
C VAL A 310 -14.49 8.28 -12.71
N LEU A 311 -13.80 7.85 -11.63
CA LEU A 311 -12.92 8.75 -10.89
C LEU A 311 -11.71 9.19 -11.72
N PRO A 312 -11.15 10.38 -11.50
CA PRO A 312 -9.98 10.85 -12.22
C PRO A 312 -8.76 9.96 -11.97
N ALA A 313 -7.83 9.92 -12.93
CA ALA A 313 -6.54 9.27 -12.76
C ALA A 313 -5.69 10.03 -11.73
N SER A 314 -5.71 11.37 -11.80
CA SER A 314 -5.01 12.23 -10.83
C SER A 314 -5.85 13.45 -10.47
N PHE A 315 -5.61 13.95 -9.28
CA PHE A 315 -6.15 15.21 -8.79
C PHE A 315 -5.11 15.90 -7.93
N GLU A 316 -4.70 17.09 -8.32
CA GLU A 316 -3.61 17.82 -7.70
C GLU A 316 -2.34 16.95 -7.61
N PHE A 317 -1.85 16.69 -6.41
CA PHE A 317 -0.69 15.85 -6.12
C PHE A 317 -1.04 14.38 -5.86
N ILE A 318 -2.33 14.00 -5.91
CA ILE A 318 -2.79 12.63 -5.65
C ILE A 318 -2.85 11.85 -6.96
N TRP A 319 -2.04 10.80 -7.08
CA TRP A 319 -1.99 9.87 -8.20
C TRP A 319 -1.56 8.47 -7.71
N PRO A 320 -2.05 7.39 -8.31
CA PRO A 320 -3.30 7.27 -9.05
C PRO A 320 -4.50 7.18 -8.10
N ILE A 321 -5.67 7.72 -8.49
CA ILE A 321 -6.88 7.68 -7.64
C ILE A 321 -7.72 6.45 -7.98
N HIS A 322 -8.09 6.31 -9.27
CA HIS A 322 -8.99 5.27 -9.77
C HIS A 322 -8.43 3.86 -9.63
N ALA A 323 -7.13 3.70 -9.83
CA ALA A 323 -6.44 2.41 -9.85
C ALA A 323 -6.70 1.55 -8.60
N ARG A 324 -6.75 2.17 -7.43
CA ARG A 324 -7.02 1.50 -6.14
C ARG A 324 -8.31 0.69 -6.13
N PHE A 325 -9.30 1.10 -6.95
CA PHE A 325 -10.60 0.43 -7.01
C PHE A 325 -10.58 -0.85 -7.86
N ALA A 326 -9.61 -1.02 -8.76
CA ALA A 326 -9.46 -2.26 -9.53
C ALA A 326 -9.13 -3.46 -8.61
N LEU A 327 -8.13 -3.32 -7.74
CA LEU A 327 -7.77 -4.34 -6.74
C LEU A 327 -8.95 -4.60 -5.79
N LEU A 328 -9.61 -3.55 -5.29
CA LEU A 328 -10.74 -3.68 -4.36
C LEU A 328 -11.92 -4.37 -5.03
N GLY A 329 -12.21 -4.09 -6.31
CA GLY A 329 -13.23 -4.77 -7.09
C GLY A 329 -13.00 -6.29 -7.18
N VAL A 330 -11.74 -6.72 -7.38
CA VAL A 330 -11.37 -8.14 -7.40
C VAL A 330 -11.48 -8.76 -6.00
N LEU A 331 -11.01 -8.07 -4.96
CA LEU A 331 -11.07 -8.58 -3.58
C LEU A 331 -12.51 -8.74 -3.09
N PHE A 332 -13.43 -7.83 -3.44
CA PHE A 332 -14.84 -7.96 -3.09
C PHE A 332 -15.57 -9.07 -3.84
N LEU A 333 -15.05 -9.60 -4.95
CA LEU A 333 -15.60 -10.80 -5.60
C LEU A 333 -15.49 -12.04 -4.72
N ILE A 334 -14.43 -12.16 -3.89
CA ILE A 334 -14.17 -13.36 -3.09
C ILE A 334 -15.31 -13.69 -2.11
N PRO A 335 -15.79 -12.77 -1.25
CA PRO A 335 -16.88 -13.08 -0.32
C PRO A 335 -18.23 -13.29 -0.99
N VAL A 336 -18.42 -12.87 -2.23
CA VAL A 336 -19.70 -13.05 -2.94
C VAL A 336 -19.74 -14.28 -3.84
N LEU A 337 -18.64 -15.03 -3.96
CA LEU A 337 -18.60 -16.30 -4.72
C LEU A 337 -19.70 -17.26 -4.23
N PRO A 338 -20.42 -17.96 -5.11
CA PRO A 338 -21.41 -18.95 -4.69
C PRO A 338 -20.81 -20.09 -3.85
N ILE A 339 -21.60 -20.69 -2.96
CA ILE A 339 -21.14 -21.86 -2.19
C ILE A 339 -21.06 -23.07 -3.13
N THR A 340 -19.86 -23.58 -3.30
CA THR A 340 -19.58 -24.76 -4.14
C THR A 340 -19.49 -26.04 -3.30
N PRO A 341 -19.51 -27.25 -3.93
CA PRO A 341 -19.25 -28.51 -3.25
C PRO A 341 -17.90 -28.50 -2.50
N GLN A 342 -17.80 -29.30 -1.45
CA GLN A 342 -16.57 -29.42 -0.68
C GLN A 342 -15.34 -29.77 -1.55
N ARG A 343 -15.51 -30.69 -2.52
CA ARG A 343 -14.41 -31.07 -3.45
C ARG A 343 -13.92 -29.89 -4.28
N VAL A 344 -14.84 -29.04 -4.76
CA VAL A 344 -14.50 -27.83 -5.52
C VAL A 344 -13.79 -26.81 -4.60
N ARG A 345 -14.27 -26.64 -3.36
CA ARG A 345 -13.59 -25.75 -2.40
C ARG A 345 -12.17 -26.21 -2.05
N VAL A 346 -11.96 -27.51 -1.91
CA VAL A 346 -10.61 -28.07 -1.69
C VAL A 346 -9.72 -27.82 -2.90
N ALA A 347 -10.24 -28.05 -4.11
CA ALA A 347 -9.50 -27.75 -5.34
C ALA A 347 -9.16 -26.26 -5.50
N LEU A 348 -10.11 -25.38 -5.18
CA LEU A 348 -9.89 -23.92 -5.16
C LEU A 348 -8.83 -23.52 -4.11
N GLY A 349 -8.86 -24.12 -2.94
CA GLY A 349 -7.85 -23.89 -1.91
C GLY A 349 -6.46 -24.32 -2.37
N ALA A 350 -6.34 -25.53 -2.93
CA ALA A 350 -5.08 -26.04 -3.47
C ALA A 350 -4.56 -25.16 -4.62
N PHE A 351 -5.44 -24.72 -5.51
CA PHE A 351 -5.13 -23.78 -6.59
C PHE A 351 -4.61 -22.45 -6.03
N ALA A 352 -5.32 -21.86 -5.06
CA ALA A 352 -4.92 -20.58 -4.44
C ALA A 352 -3.54 -20.69 -3.76
N LEU A 353 -3.27 -21.80 -3.05
CA LEU A 353 -1.97 -22.04 -2.41
C LEU A 353 -0.86 -22.22 -3.45
N ALA A 354 -1.11 -22.96 -4.53
CA ALA A 354 -0.13 -23.12 -5.62
C ALA A 354 0.20 -21.78 -6.29
N MET A 355 -0.82 -20.96 -6.56
CA MET A 355 -0.62 -19.61 -7.11
C MET A 355 0.12 -18.71 -6.13
N ALA A 356 -0.25 -18.72 -4.85
CA ALA A 356 0.44 -17.93 -3.82
C ALA A 356 1.92 -18.31 -3.71
N LEU A 357 2.24 -19.61 -3.75
CA LEU A 357 3.62 -20.08 -3.78
C LEU A 357 4.37 -19.56 -5.01
N PHE A 358 3.75 -19.68 -6.19
CA PHE A 358 4.33 -19.18 -7.44
C PHE A 358 4.62 -17.67 -7.36
N VAL A 359 3.64 -16.87 -6.95
CA VAL A 359 3.79 -15.41 -6.81
C VAL A 359 4.87 -15.09 -5.78
N ASN A 360 4.83 -15.67 -4.59
CA ASN A 360 5.80 -15.40 -3.53
C ASN A 360 7.23 -15.74 -3.97
N VAL A 361 7.43 -16.88 -4.64
CA VAL A 361 8.76 -17.29 -5.14
C VAL A 361 9.24 -16.36 -6.27
N SER A 362 8.36 -16.00 -7.20
CA SER A 362 8.70 -15.11 -8.32
C SER A 362 9.08 -13.72 -7.82
N VAL A 363 8.30 -13.15 -6.91
CA VAL A 363 8.58 -11.83 -6.31
C VAL A 363 9.86 -11.89 -5.46
N ALA A 364 10.06 -12.93 -4.65
CA ALA A 364 11.29 -13.10 -3.86
C ALA A 364 12.54 -13.15 -4.76
N ARG A 365 12.47 -13.89 -5.86
CA ARG A 365 13.57 -13.96 -6.86
C ARG A 365 13.84 -12.61 -7.52
N ALA A 366 12.78 -11.89 -7.92
CA ALA A 366 12.89 -10.58 -8.54
C ALA A 366 13.51 -9.56 -7.56
N PHE A 367 13.06 -9.54 -6.30
CA PHE A 367 13.58 -8.64 -5.27
C PHE A 367 15.04 -8.96 -4.91
N ALA A 368 15.40 -10.22 -4.77
CA ALA A 368 16.78 -10.64 -4.52
C ALA A 368 17.71 -10.31 -5.72
N ALA A 369 17.24 -10.50 -6.95
CA ALA A 369 17.98 -10.14 -8.15
C ALA A 369 18.18 -8.61 -8.28
N SER A 370 17.15 -7.83 -7.97
CA SER A 370 17.22 -6.37 -7.93
C SER A 370 18.26 -5.88 -6.92
N GLU A 371 18.24 -6.39 -5.68
CA GLU A 371 19.24 -6.04 -4.66
C GLU A 371 20.67 -6.36 -5.17
N LYS A 372 20.86 -7.55 -5.70
CA LYS A 372 22.18 -8.03 -6.14
C LYS A 372 22.73 -7.28 -7.36
N LEU A 373 21.88 -6.89 -8.32
CA LEU A 373 22.30 -6.37 -9.62
C LEU A 373 22.05 -4.87 -9.79
N GLU A 374 20.96 -4.35 -9.26
CA GLU A 374 20.52 -2.98 -9.51
C GLU A 374 20.76 -2.05 -8.31
N TYR A 375 20.67 -2.56 -7.07
CA TYR A 375 21.11 -1.86 -5.86
C TYR A 375 22.58 -2.14 -5.49
N ALA A 376 23.29 -2.93 -6.31
CA ALA A 376 24.68 -3.28 -6.05
C ALA A 376 25.52 -2.05 -5.76
N GLY A 377 26.18 -2.07 -4.59
CA GLY A 377 27.05 -1.00 -4.15
C GLY A 377 26.39 0.25 -3.58
N LEU A 378 25.06 0.43 -3.69
CA LEU A 378 24.37 1.59 -3.14
C LEU A 378 24.68 1.75 -1.64
N ARG A 379 24.54 0.70 -0.85
CA ARG A 379 24.80 0.74 0.59
C ARG A 379 26.19 1.26 0.93
N ALA A 380 27.22 0.81 0.18
CA ALA A 380 28.59 1.24 0.38
C ALA A 380 28.80 2.73 0.02
N LEU A 381 28.01 3.28 -0.91
CA LEU A 381 28.00 4.70 -1.22
C LEU A 381 27.30 5.50 -0.12
N LEU A 382 26.14 5.04 0.36
CA LEU A 382 25.41 5.69 1.45
C LEU A 382 26.27 5.80 2.71
N GLN A 383 27.09 4.77 3.03
CA GLN A 383 27.99 4.77 4.18
C GLN A 383 29.10 5.83 4.11
N ARG A 384 29.38 6.39 2.94
CA ARG A 384 30.36 7.46 2.74
C ARG A 384 29.79 8.86 2.96
N ILE A 385 28.46 8.99 3.04
CA ILE A 385 27.77 10.24 3.29
C ILE A 385 27.77 10.47 4.82
N PRO A 386 28.31 11.59 5.32
CA PRO A 386 28.23 11.93 6.73
C PRO A 386 26.78 12.07 7.20
N TYR A 387 26.55 11.82 8.48
CA TYR A 387 25.24 12.06 9.08
C TYR A 387 24.83 13.52 8.99
N GLY A 388 23.54 13.78 8.79
CA GLY A 388 22.97 15.13 8.71
C GLY A 388 23.32 15.91 7.45
N SER A 389 23.92 15.28 6.42
CA SER A 389 24.30 15.92 5.16
C SER A 389 23.11 16.27 4.27
N ARG A 390 23.28 17.21 3.38
CA ARG A 390 22.32 17.62 2.34
C ARG A 390 22.65 16.89 1.05
N THR A 391 21.74 16.04 0.56
CA THR A 391 22.02 15.18 -0.61
C THR A 391 20.95 15.35 -1.68
N ALA A 392 21.37 15.71 -2.90
CA ALA A 392 20.50 15.67 -4.07
C ALA A 392 20.49 14.27 -4.71
N GLY A 393 19.40 13.95 -5.41
CA GLY A 393 19.27 12.72 -6.18
C GLY A 393 18.99 13.00 -7.65
N LEU A 394 19.78 12.43 -8.55
CA LEU A 394 19.57 12.51 -10.00
C LEU A 394 19.52 11.09 -10.58
N VAL A 395 18.32 10.55 -10.69
CA VAL A 395 18.08 9.19 -11.18
C VAL A 395 17.73 9.24 -12.67
N PHE A 396 18.72 9.00 -13.54
CA PHE A 396 18.54 9.05 -14.99
C PHE A 396 17.88 7.79 -15.55
N ASP A 397 17.94 6.68 -14.84
CA ASP A 397 17.21 5.46 -15.13
C ASP A 397 16.51 4.99 -13.87
N ALA A 398 15.20 5.26 -13.77
CA ALA A 398 14.39 4.87 -12.63
C ALA A 398 13.80 3.47 -12.75
N GLY A 399 13.91 2.82 -13.92
CA GLY A 399 13.34 1.51 -14.21
C GLY A 399 14.13 0.35 -13.64
N SER A 400 13.50 -0.82 -13.59
CA SER A 400 14.09 -2.11 -13.22
C SER A 400 13.93 -3.12 -14.35
N ARG A 401 14.77 -4.16 -14.35
CA ARG A 401 14.65 -5.32 -15.25
C ARG A 401 13.81 -6.45 -14.63
N PHE A 402 13.44 -6.31 -13.37
CA PHE A 402 12.81 -7.38 -12.58
C PHE A 402 11.40 -7.03 -12.14
N VAL A 403 11.11 -5.74 -11.92
CA VAL A 403 9.82 -5.25 -11.49
C VAL A 403 9.34 -4.12 -12.36
N ARG A 404 8.03 -3.98 -12.45
CA ARG A 404 7.38 -2.87 -13.16
C ARG A 404 7.57 -1.54 -12.41
N PHE A 405 7.10 -0.49 -13.01
CA PHE A 405 7.17 0.88 -12.50
C PHE A 405 8.61 1.42 -12.42
N SER A 406 8.81 2.40 -11.56
CA SER A 406 10.08 3.10 -11.42
C SER A 406 10.61 2.98 -9.99
N PRO A 407 11.02 1.77 -9.55
CA PRO A 407 11.35 1.49 -8.16
C PRO A 407 12.54 2.30 -7.63
N TYR A 408 13.35 2.87 -8.53
CA TYR A 408 14.53 3.66 -8.15
C TYR A 408 14.28 5.16 -8.13
N LEU A 409 13.08 5.62 -8.53
CA LEU A 409 12.76 7.04 -8.61
C LEU A 409 13.10 7.75 -7.28
N HIS A 410 12.63 7.21 -6.18
CA HIS A 410 12.82 7.78 -4.85
C HIS A 410 14.04 7.25 -4.09
N ALA A 411 15.01 6.62 -4.76
CA ALA A 411 16.14 5.96 -4.10
C ALA A 411 17.04 6.91 -3.28
N VAL A 412 17.06 8.21 -3.58
CA VAL A 412 17.79 9.20 -2.76
C VAL A 412 17.28 9.27 -1.33
N ALA A 413 16.00 8.96 -1.11
CA ALA A 413 15.42 8.95 0.22
C ALA A 413 16.03 7.86 1.15
N TRP A 414 16.71 6.84 0.61
CA TRP A 414 17.52 5.93 1.42
C TRP A 414 18.67 6.64 2.14
N VAL A 415 19.21 7.74 1.57
CA VAL A 415 20.19 8.59 2.28
C VAL A 415 19.57 9.14 3.56
N GLN A 416 18.39 9.75 3.46
CA GLN A 416 17.69 10.31 4.62
C GLN A 416 17.29 9.23 5.64
N ALA A 417 16.84 8.06 5.16
CA ALA A 417 16.51 6.94 6.04
C ALA A 417 17.71 6.39 6.82
N GLU A 418 18.91 6.38 6.24
CA GLU A 418 20.10 5.81 6.87
C GLU A 418 21.06 6.84 7.48
N ARG A 419 21.11 8.06 6.92
CA ARG A 419 22.09 9.11 7.31
C ARG A 419 21.46 10.39 7.80
N GLY A 420 20.13 10.53 7.72
CA GLY A 420 19.46 11.77 8.10
C GLY A 420 19.69 12.90 7.11
N GLY A 421 19.69 14.13 7.61
CA GLY A 421 19.86 15.32 6.80
C GLY A 421 18.66 15.65 5.92
N ALA A 422 18.89 16.40 4.85
CA ALA A 422 17.86 16.80 3.90
C ALA A 422 18.16 16.23 2.52
N VAL A 423 17.14 15.70 1.86
CA VAL A 423 17.25 15.17 0.49
C VAL A 423 16.33 15.92 -0.46
N MET A 424 16.68 15.87 -1.76
CA MET A 424 15.87 16.40 -2.84
C MET A 424 14.67 15.50 -3.12
N PHE A 425 13.55 16.09 -3.56
CA PHE A 425 12.32 15.36 -3.90
C PHE A 425 11.78 14.49 -2.75
N THR A 426 11.64 15.05 -1.57
CA THR A 426 11.16 14.37 -0.37
C THR A 426 9.66 14.56 -0.15
N PHE A 427 9.04 13.68 0.63
CA PHE A 427 7.65 13.87 1.07
C PHE A 427 7.41 15.19 1.82
N ALA A 428 8.43 15.84 2.38
CA ALA A 428 8.31 17.17 2.99
C ALA A 428 7.80 18.27 2.02
N ASP A 429 7.89 18.04 0.71
CA ASP A 429 7.38 18.95 -0.31
C ASP A 429 5.87 18.82 -0.55
N PHE A 430 5.22 17.77 -0.03
CA PHE A 430 3.81 17.52 -0.22
C PHE A 430 2.96 18.07 0.95
N PRO A 431 1.80 18.69 0.66
CA PRO A 431 0.93 19.26 1.69
C PRO A 431 0.42 18.24 2.72
N ALA A 432 0.34 16.96 2.34
CA ALA A 432 -0.12 15.86 3.20
C ALA A 432 0.98 15.22 4.04
N SER A 433 2.20 15.75 4.02
CA SER A 433 3.32 15.20 4.78
C SER A 433 3.16 15.45 6.28
N PRO A 434 3.59 14.52 7.16
CA PRO A 434 3.63 14.74 8.60
C PRO A 434 4.79 15.66 9.06
N PHE A 435 5.65 16.08 8.14
CA PHE A 435 6.75 17.03 8.38
C PHE A 435 6.98 17.89 7.13
N ARG A 436 7.56 19.08 7.33
CA ARG A 436 7.81 20.06 6.25
C ARG A 436 9.17 20.70 6.44
N PHE A 437 9.73 21.23 5.34
CA PHE A 437 10.93 22.06 5.45
C PHE A 437 10.63 23.33 6.24
N ARG A 438 11.57 23.73 7.12
CA ARG A 438 11.64 25.08 7.68
C ARG A 438 11.95 26.05 6.55
N GLU A 439 11.26 27.16 6.48
CA GLU A 439 11.50 28.17 5.42
C GLU A 439 12.94 28.73 5.48
N SER A 440 13.55 28.80 6.69
CA SER A 440 14.93 29.26 6.86
C SER A 440 15.99 28.33 6.25
N ASN A 441 15.70 27.04 6.09
CA ASN A 441 16.61 26.03 5.58
C ASN A 441 15.98 25.15 4.47
N ARG A 442 15.10 25.77 3.73
CA ARG A 442 14.45 25.10 2.61
C ARG A 442 15.40 25.01 1.41
N PRO A 443 15.51 23.84 0.77
CA PRO A 443 16.24 23.72 -0.48
C PRO A 443 15.57 24.53 -1.61
N PRO A 444 16.31 24.86 -2.68
CA PRO A 444 15.73 25.49 -3.87
C PRO A 444 14.49 24.73 -4.36
N ARG A 445 13.44 25.44 -4.71
CA ARG A 445 12.20 24.84 -5.20
C ARG A 445 12.42 24.34 -6.63
N VAL A 446 12.52 23.03 -6.76
CA VAL A 446 12.58 22.33 -8.05
C VAL A 446 11.22 21.68 -8.31
N PRO A 447 10.63 21.85 -9.52
CA PRO A 447 9.36 21.21 -9.83
C PRO A 447 9.39 19.69 -9.55
N PRO A 448 8.45 19.11 -8.79
CA PRO A 448 8.47 17.68 -8.46
C PRO A 448 8.56 16.76 -9.68
N ARG A 449 7.94 17.14 -10.81
CA ARG A 449 8.03 16.39 -12.07
C ARG A 449 9.46 16.25 -12.63
N TRP A 450 10.42 17.07 -12.18
CA TRP A 450 11.81 16.98 -12.62
C TRP A 450 12.55 15.80 -12.00
N GLU A 451 12.00 15.18 -10.96
CA GLU A 451 12.47 13.89 -10.49
C GLU A 451 12.46 12.82 -11.60
N TRP A 452 11.45 12.90 -12.48
CA TRP A 452 11.36 12.07 -13.71
C TRP A 452 12.20 12.56 -14.86
N LEU A 453 12.71 13.78 -14.78
CA LEU A 453 13.44 14.49 -15.83
C LEU A 453 14.73 15.10 -15.28
N PRO A 454 15.64 14.29 -14.68
CA PRO A 454 16.81 14.80 -13.95
C PRO A 454 17.74 15.64 -14.82
N ALA A 455 17.72 15.47 -16.15
CA ALA A 455 18.48 16.30 -17.09
C ALA A 455 18.01 17.77 -17.15
N ARG A 456 16.85 18.11 -16.59
CA ARG A 456 16.35 19.49 -16.46
C ARG A 456 16.87 20.23 -15.23
N VAL A 457 17.42 19.48 -14.27
CA VAL A 457 18.01 20.08 -13.05
C VAL A 457 19.31 20.78 -13.42
N ASP A 458 19.37 22.06 -13.12
CA ASP A 458 20.57 22.86 -13.31
C ASP A 458 21.49 22.69 -12.10
N THR A 459 22.70 22.19 -12.34
CA THR A 459 23.64 21.83 -11.26
C THR A 459 24.14 23.05 -10.49
N GLU A 460 24.27 24.23 -11.11
CA GLU A 460 24.76 25.44 -10.46
C GLU A 460 23.63 26.13 -9.69
N ARG A 461 22.48 26.27 -10.30
CA ARG A 461 21.33 26.95 -9.71
C ARG A 461 20.61 26.09 -8.67
N ASP A 462 20.31 24.83 -9.01
CA ASP A 462 19.38 24.01 -8.24
C ASP A 462 20.10 23.14 -7.18
N LEU A 463 21.40 22.84 -7.40
CA LEU A 463 22.16 21.98 -6.49
C LEU A 463 23.06 22.75 -5.50
N GLY A 464 23.04 24.09 -5.52
CA GLY A 464 23.83 24.94 -4.64
C GLY A 464 23.66 24.68 -3.14
N PHE A 465 22.51 24.19 -2.73
CA PHE A 465 22.16 23.83 -1.36
C PHE A 465 22.82 22.52 -0.89
N TYR A 466 23.12 21.58 -1.81
CA TYR A 466 23.50 20.20 -1.46
C TYR A 466 25.02 20.02 -1.37
N ASP A 467 25.45 19.21 -0.40
CA ASP A 467 26.84 18.84 -0.16
C ASP A 467 27.24 17.62 -1.02
N TYR A 468 26.27 16.75 -1.28
CA TYR A 468 26.42 15.51 -2.04
C TYR A 468 25.38 15.38 -3.12
N VAL A 469 25.73 14.64 -4.17
CA VAL A 469 24.79 14.22 -5.22
C VAL A 469 24.91 12.70 -5.39
N LEU A 470 23.80 11.99 -5.24
CA LEU A 470 23.68 10.57 -5.58
C LEU A 470 23.07 10.46 -6.97
N THR A 471 23.78 9.79 -7.89
CA THR A 471 23.27 9.59 -9.25
C THR A 471 23.09 8.12 -9.56
N ARG A 472 22.09 7.79 -10.41
CA ARG A 472 21.96 6.48 -11.04
C ARG A 472 22.02 6.64 -12.55
N SER A 473 22.90 5.84 -13.21
CA SER A 473 23.07 5.81 -14.67
C SER A 473 23.39 7.19 -15.30
N ALA A 474 24.11 8.06 -14.56
CA ALA A 474 24.56 9.33 -15.10
C ALA A 474 25.57 9.10 -16.25
N ARG A 475 25.35 9.79 -17.36
CA ARG A 475 26.25 9.71 -18.55
C ARG A 475 27.36 10.77 -18.51
N TRP A 476 27.23 11.79 -17.68
CA TRP A 476 28.14 12.92 -17.60
C TRP A 476 28.49 13.21 -16.14
N PRO A 477 29.68 13.79 -15.91
CA PRO A 477 30.04 14.33 -14.60
C PRO A 477 29.03 15.38 -14.13
N VAL A 478 28.77 15.41 -12.81
CA VAL A 478 27.93 16.46 -12.19
C VAL A 478 28.77 17.71 -12.03
N ARG A 479 28.46 18.77 -12.77
CA ARG A 479 29.22 20.03 -12.73
C ARG A 479 29.24 20.61 -11.32
N GLY A 480 30.41 21.09 -10.89
CA GLY A 480 30.61 21.65 -9.56
C GLY A 480 30.75 20.61 -8.45
N PHE A 481 30.81 19.30 -8.80
CA PHE A 481 31.01 18.21 -7.84
C PHE A 481 32.14 17.27 -8.31
N THR A 482 32.85 16.69 -7.36
CA THR A 482 33.93 15.72 -7.58
C THR A 482 33.40 14.31 -7.32
N LEU A 483 33.75 13.35 -8.18
CA LEU A 483 33.39 11.95 -7.99
C LEU A 483 34.06 11.38 -6.75
N VAL A 484 33.29 10.96 -5.77
CA VAL A 484 33.78 10.26 -4.57
C VAL A 484 33.98 8.79 -4.85
N LYS A 485 32.96 8.15 -5.44
CA LYS A 485 32.98 6.73 -5.79
C LYS A 485 31.82 6.36 -6.72
N SER A 486 32.07 5.40 -7.61
CA SER A 486 31.02 4.71 -8.38
C SER A 486 30.92 3.24 -7.96
N ALA A 487 29.73 2.67 -8.04
CA ALA A 487 29.46 1.26 -7.76
C ALA A 487 28.22 0.80 -8.55
N GLY A 488 28.42 -0.10 -9.51
CA GLY A 488 27.36 -0.51 -10.45
C GLY A 488 26.83 0.67 -11.24
N SER A 489 25.51 0.87 -11.25
CA SER A 489 24.86 2.02 -11.91
C SER A 489 24.84 3.29 -11.04
N TRP A 490 25.32 3.23 -9.79
CA TRP A 490 25.30 4.33 -8.83
C TRP A 490 26.61 5.07 -8.75
N ALA A 491 26.55 6.37 -8.55
CA ALA A 491 27.73 7.19 -8.26
C ALA A 491 27.41 8.25 -7.21
N LEU A 492 28.39 8.51 -6.33
CA LEU A 492 28.34 9.53 -5.30
C LEU A 492 29.33 10.63 -5.66
N TRP A 493 28.88 11.87 -5.59
CA TRP A 493 29.65 13.07 -5.86
C TRP A 493 29.62 13.97 -4.63
N SER A 494 30.69 14.66 -4.33
CA SER A 494 30.78 15.69 -3.27
C SER A 494 31.19 17.03 -3.88
N ARG A 495 30.75 18.08 -3.20
CA ARG A 495 31.18 19.43 -3.56
C ARG A 495 32.61 19.66 -3.14
#